data_ce4cde95f58813c92f27141799eeca04
#
_entry.id   ce4cde95f58813c92f27141799eeca04
#
_cell.length_a   1.000
_cell.length_b   1.000
_cell.length_c   1.000
_cell.angle_alpha   90.00
_cell.angle_beta   90.00
_cell.angle_gamma   90.00
#
_symmetry.space_group_name_H-M   'P 1'
#
loop_
_entity.id
_entity.type
_entity.pdbx_description
1 polymer ?
#
loop_
_entity_poly.entity_id
_entity_poly.type
_entity_poly.pdbx_seq_one_letter_code
_entity_poly.pdbx_strand_id
1 'polypeptide(L)'
;MSTPHDPLLQREAQALAARLQRKVPAWHDAADLMLPTRLALEQCSGGAAAAYKAEVVRRLTGGRGGSMADLTGGLGVDFVHLAPVFARATYVEQRDELVRAAHHNLPRLLPAEADGGPCVTIVHGDGTAWIEAQNDVLDLLFLDPARRDGTGRKTVALADCTPDVERLMPMLRRHARHVMVKLSPMLDISAAVRALPAVTEVHVVGDGNECKELLLVIRGMADGDGNDSADNNADDSAADIPTLYVADGGQRLTLPYDAEAQSVATTAARPATYLYEPSAAVLKAGLFRWVSAHYGLDKLHPLTHLYTADRLVAPFPGRTFAVEGVHGFGKREVRQLVAAMPQANLAVRHFPTPAETLRRRFHLRDGGDHYWFATTLADGSHALIVCRKVDHAATALDESPQRP
;
A
#
# COMPACT_ATOMS: atom_id res chain seq x y z
N MET A 1 8.93 -6.08 47.39
CA MET A 1 9.16 -4.61 47.25
C MET A 1 8.50 -4.19 45.99
N SER A 2 7.33 -3.54 46.10
CA SER A 2 6.53 -3.06 44.95
C SER A 2 7.25 -1.89 44.32
N THR A 3 7.59 -2.01 43.06
CA THR A 3 8.10 -0.89 42.22
C THR A 3 7.07 0.25 42.23
N PRO A 4 7.47 1.51 42.43
CA PRO A 4 6.53 2.63 42.38
C PRO A 4 5.91 2.69 41.00
N HIS A 5 4.57 2.74 40.96
CA HIS A 5 3.78 3.00 39.74
C HIS A 5 4.08 4.42 39.28
N ASP A 6 4.99 4.56 38.31
CA ASP A 6 5.17 5.83 37.61
C ASP A 6 3.99 6.05 36.64
N PRO A 7 3.15 7.08 36.87
CA PRO A 7 1.98 7.38 36.05
C PRO A 7 2.36 7.68 34.59
N LEU A 8 3.57 8.16 34.31
CA LEU A 8 4.08 8.43 32.97
C LEU A 8 4.32 7.12 32.21
N LEU A 9 4.98 6.16 32.83
CA LEU A 9 5.23 4.83 32.22
C LEU A 9 3.91 4.07 31.94
N GLN A 10 2.92 4.21 32.81
CA GLN A 10 1.59 3.62 32.58
C GLN A 10 0.87 4.25 31.40
N ARG A 11 0.93 5.59 31.24
CA ARG A 11 0.35 6.29 30.10
C ARG A 11 1.03 5.92 28.79
N GLU A 12 2.35 5.79 28.79
CA GLU A 12 3.09 5.34 27.61
C GLU A 12 2.74 3.90 27.21
N ALA A 13 2.67 2.99 28.16
CA ALA A 13 2.26 1.61 27.92
C ALA A 13 0.82 1.53 27.36
N GLN A 14 -0.12 2.29 27.90
CA GLN A 14 -1.48 2.38 27.39
C GLN A 14 -1.54 2.96 25.97
N ALA A 15 -0.75 3.99 25.67
CA ALA A 15 -0.67 4.57 24.33
C ALA A 15 -0.08 3.58 23.30
N LEU A 16 0.91 2.80 23.69
CA LEU A 16 1.49 1.73 22.84
C LEU A 16 0.46 0.62 22.59
N ALA A 17 -0.25 0.16 23.62
CA ALA A 17 -1.29 -0.85 23.51
C ALA A 17 -2.43 -0.41 22.58
N ALA A 18 -2.93 0.82 22.74
CA ALA A 18 -3.96 1.39 21.86
C ALA A 18 -3.49 1.54 20.40
N ARG A 19 -2.20 1.79 20.18
CA ARG A 19 -1.62 1.87 18.86
C ARG A 19 -1.44 0.49 18.23
N LEU A 20 -1.00 -0.49 19.00
CA LEU A 20 -0.93 -1.89 18.60
C LEU A 20 -2.30 -2.41 18.17
N GLN A 21 -3.33 -2.18 18.96
CA GLN A 21 -4.70 -2.59 18.67
C GLN A 21 -5.21 -2.04 17.32
N ARG A 22 -4.88 -0.80 17.01
CA ARG A 22 -5.28 -0.20 15.71
C ARG A 22 -4.45 -0.73 14.54
N LYS A 23 -3.16 -0.98 14.73
CA LYS A 23 -2.23 -1.28 13.65
C LYS A 23 -2.14 -2.78 13.35
N VAL A 24 -2.16 -3.60 14.41
CA VAL A 24 -2.08 -5.07 14.35
C VAL A 24 -3.09 -5.66 15.32
N PRO A 25 -4.40 -5.63 15.01
CA PRO A 25 -5.47 -6.05 15.94
C PRO A 25 -5.27 -7.47 16.47
N ALA A 26 -4.81 -8.39 15.63
CA ALA A 26 -4.56 -9.78 16.01
C ALA A 26 -3.51 -9.95 17.13
N TRP A 27 -2.62 -8.98 17.33
CA TRP A 27 -1.62 -9.02 18.39
C TRP A 27 -2.13 -8.44 19.71
N HIS A 28 -3.23 -7.69 19.69
CA HIS A 28 -3.79 -7.08 20.90
C HIS A 28 -4.24 -8.13 21.92
N ASP A 29 -4.77 -9.24 21.43
CA ASP A 29 -5.29 -10.33 22.27
C ASP A 29 -4.19 -11.29 22.74
N ALA A 30 -2.98 -11.17 22.19
CA ALA A 30 -1.83 -11.94 22.67
C ALA A 30 -1.33 -11.34 23.99
N ALA A 31 -1.33 -12.15 25.03
CA ALA A 31 -0.86 -11.73 26.35
C ALA A 31 0.65 -11.51 26.37
N ASP A 32 1.08 -10.52 27.14
CA ASP A 32 2.48 -10.33 27.52
C ASP A 32 3.47 -10.16 26.35
N LEU A 33 3.11 -9.35 25.34
CA LEU A 33 4.03 -9.04 24.26
C LEU A 33 5.05 -7.96 24.66
N MET A 34 6.31 -8.18 24.28
CA MET A 34 7.39 -7.22 24.44
C MET A 34 7.38 -6.21 23.28
N LEU A 35 7.10 -4.94 23.57
CA LEU A 35 7.14 -3.83 22.61
C LEU A 35 8.33 -2.92 22.94
N PRO A 36 9.50 -3.13 22.33
CA PRO A 36 10.75 -2.51 22.79
C PRO A 36 10.78 -1.00 22.60
N THR A 37 10.19 -0.49 21.51
CA THR A 37 10.17 0.96 21.26
C THR A 37 8.89 1.39 20.54
N ARG A 38 8.48 2.64 20.80
CA ARG A 38 7.40 3.28 20.04
C ARG A 38 7.73 3.36 18.55
N LEU A 39 8.99 3.63 18.19
CA LEU A 39 9.44 3.74 16.80
C LEU A 39 9.26 2.41 16.05
N ALA A 40 9.60 1.27 16.65
CA ALA A 40 9.41 -0.04 16.04
C ALA A 40 7.93 -0.30 15.69
N LEU A 41 7.01 0.06 16.60
CA LEU A 41 5.57 -0.05 16.34
C LEU A 41 5.08 0.96 15.26
N GLU A 42 5.67 2.15 15.19
CA GLU A 42 5.34 3.13 14.15
C GLU A 42 5.77 2.68 12.76
N GLN A 43 6.93 2.07 12.65
CA GLN A 43 7.54 1.64 11.39
C GLN A 43 7.06 0.27 10.88
N CYS A 44 6.56 -0.62 11.74
CA CYS A 44 6.10 -1.94 11.30
C CYS A 44 4.91 -1.85 10.34
N SER A 45 4.65 -2.91 9.61
CA SER A 45 3.46 -3.05 8.76
C SER A 45 2.17 -3.05 9.58
N GLY A 46 1.05 -2.67 8.97
CA GLY A 46 -0.28 -2.94 9.51
C GLY A 46 -0.67 -4.40 9.26
N GLY A 47 -1.54 -4.96 10.13
CA GLY A 47 -1.95 -6.36 10.03
C GLY A 47 -2.58 -6.73 8.68
N ALA A 48 -3.42 -5.85 8.12
CA ALA A 48 -4.04 -6.07 6.80
C ALA A 48 -3.00 -6.15 5.67
N ALA A 49 -1.99 -5.27 5.69
CA ALA A 49 -0.92 -5.29 4.69
C ALA A 49 0.00 -6.50 4.85
N ALA A 50 0.28 -6.94 6.09
CA ALA A 50 1.03 -8.16 6.35
C ALA A 50 0.28 -9.43 5.92
N ALA A 51 -1.03 -9.50 6.16
CA ALA A 51 -1.89 -10.57 5.67
C ALA A 51 -1.92 -10.63 4.14
N TYR A 52 -2.00 -9.49 3.47
CA TYR A 52 -1.92 -9.41 2.01
C TYR A 52 -0.59 -9.97 1.47
N LYS A 53 0.55 -9.64 2.10
CA LYS A 53 1.86 -10.23 1.73
C LYS A 53 1.83 -11.76 1.82
N ALA A 54 1.21 -12.30 2.85
CA ALA A 54 1.07 -13.75 2.98
C ALA A 54 0.17 -14.38 1.88
N GLU A 55 -0.87 -13.67 1.41
CA GLU A 55 -1.67 -14.11 0.24
C GLU A 55 -0.81 -14.16 -1.02
N VAL A 56 -0.01 -13.11 -1.27
CA VAL A 56 0.93 -13.05 -2.41
C VAL A 56 1.90 -14.23 -2.35
N VAL A 57 2.52 -14.45 -1.19
CA VAL A 57 3.51 -15.53 -1.02
C VAL A 57 2.89 -16.92 -1.20
N ARG A 58 1.68 -17.17 -0.66
CA ARG A 58 0.98 -18.45 -0.91
C ARG A 58 0.73 -18.69 -2.38
N ARG A 59 0.39 -17.66 -3.15
CA ARG A 59 0.19 -17.76 -4.59
C ARG A 59 1.50 -18.05 -5.32
N LEU A 60 2.59 -17.38 -4.95
CA LEU A 60 3.91 -17.56 -5.56
C LEU A 60 4.49 -18.96 -5.31
N THR A 61 4.31 -19.50 -4.10
CA THR A 61 4.92 -20.77 -3.67
C THR A 61 3.98 -21.98 -3.80
N GLY A 62 2.77 -21.79 -4.32
CA GLY A 62 1.76 -22.86 -4.40
C GLY A 62 1.20 -23.29 -3.03
N GLY A 63 1.37 -22.48 -2.00
CA GLY A 63 0.78 -22.66 -0.67
C GLY A 63 1.63 -23.44 0.35
N ARG A 64 2.74 -24.05 -0.04
CA ARG A 64 3.71 -24.69 0.86
C ARG A 64 5.12 -24.49 0.31
N GLY A 65 5.75 -23.37 0.71
CA GLY A 65 7.17 -23.16 0.46
C GLY A 65 8.04 -24.01 1.40
N GLY A 66 9.25 -24.38 0.97
CA GLY A 66 10.22 -25.11 1.79
C GLY A 66 10.84 -24.19 2.86
N SER A 67 11.35 -23.02 2.46
CA SER A 67 12.09 -22.13 3.37
C SER A 67 12.00 -20.65 2.97
N MET A 68 12.03 -19.80 3.98
CA MET A 68 12.11 -18.35 3.82
C MET A 68 13.11 -17.71 4.78
N ALA A 69 13.56 -16.51 4.43
CA ALA A 69 14.22 -15.62 5.40
C ALA A 69 13.69 -14.18 5.26
N ASP A 70 13.48 -13.54 6.41
CA ASP A 70 13.30 -12.11 6.55
C ASP A 70 14.64 -11.51 6.98
N LEU A 71 15.29 -10.75 6.11
CA LEU A 71 16.61 -10.16 6.33
C LEU A 71 16.57 -8.86 7.14
N THR A 72 15.36 -8.37 7.48
CA THR A 72 15.10 -7.09 8.14
C THR A 72 14.02 -7.21 9.21
N GLY A 73 14.04 -8.25 9.98
CA GLY A 73 13.00 -8.74 10.88
C GLY A 73 12.15 -7.71 11.63
N GLY A 74 12.77 -6.64 12.13
CA GLY A 74 12.06 -5.53 12.77
C GLY A 74 11.23 -5.97 13.97
N LEU A 75 9.99 -5.48 14.09
CA LEU A 75 9.05 -5.92 15.13
C LEU A 75 8.47 -7.34 14.86
N GLY A 76 8.68 -7.88 13.65
CA GLY A 76 8.25 -9.23 13.28
C GLY A 76 6.82 -9.35 12.76
N VAL A 77 6.11 -8.23 12.49
CA VAL A 77 4.71 -8.28 12.01
C VAL A 77 4.61 -9.00 10.67
N ASP A 78 5.46 -8.66 9.71
CA ASP A 78 5.49 -9.32 8.41
C ASP A 78 5.92 -10.79 8.57
N PHE A 79 6.95 -11.04 9.35
CA PHE A 79 7.45 -12.39 9.61
C PHE A 79 6.36 -13.33 10.17
N VAL A 80 5.57 -12.88 11.15
CA VAL A 80 4.48 -13.68 11.76
C VAL A 80 3.42 -14.08 10.73
N HIS A 81 3.16 -13.25 9.71
CA HIS A 81 2.20 -13.57 8.67
C HIS A 81 2.81 -14.44 7.55
N LEU A 82 4.09 -14.28 7.26
CA LEU A 82 4.80 -14.99 6.18
C LEU A 82 5.26 -16.38 6.62
N ALA A 83 5.85 -16.51 7.81
CA ALA A 83 6.45 -17.73 8.29
C ALA A 83 5.54 -18.97 8.25
N PRO A 84 4.22 -18.90 8.57
CA PRO A 84 3.33 -20.05 8.51
C PRO A 84 3.09 -20.63 7.09
N VAL A 85 3.54 -19.94 6.04
CA VAL A 85 3.48 -20.45 4.65
C VAL A 85 4.59 -21.45 4.37
N PHE A 86 5.63 -21.51 5.21
CA PHE A 86 6.85 -22.26 5.00
C PHE A 86 7.08 -23.32 6.10
N ALA A 87 7.85 -24.35 5.76
CA ALA A 87 8.29 -25.34 6.75
C ALA A 87 9.41 -24.79 7.64
N ARG A 88 10.30 -23.97 7.07
CA ARG A 88 11.40 -23.32 7.79
C ARG A 88 11.36 -21.82 7.54
N ALA A 89 11.52 -21.04 8.60
CA ALA A 89 11.53 -19.59 8.52
C ALA A 89 12.67 -19.02 9.38
N THR A 90 13.49 -18.17 8.77
CA THR A 90 14.59 -17.49 9.47
C THR A 90 14.29 -16.01 9.60
N TYR A 91 14.33 -15.52 10.83
CA TYR A 91 14.22 -14.10 11.18
C TYR A 91 15.62 -13.57 11.47
N VAL A 92 16.06 -12.53 10.74
CA VAL A 92 17.37 -11.89 10.93
C VAL A 92 17.17 -10.43 11.30
N GLU A 93 17.79 -10.01 12.41
CA GLU A 93 17.70 -8.62 12.88
C GLU A 93 19.03 -8.24 13.57
N GLN A 94 19.50 -7.02 13.32
CA GLN A 94 20.78 -6.54 13.88
C GLN A 94 20.63 -5.81 15.22
N ARG A 95 19.43 -5.31 15.56
CA ARG A 95 19.17 -4.57 16.80
C ARG A 95 18.83 -5.53 17.94
N ASP A 96 19.68 -5.53 18.97
CA ASP A 96 19.57 -6.42 20.11
C ASP A 96 18.20 -6.36 20.82
N GLU A 97 17.61 -5.16 20.97
CA GLU A 97 16.30 -5.01 21.60
C GLU A 97 15.16 -5.66 20.81
N LEU A 98 15.26 -5.69 19.46
CA LEU A 98 14.28 -6.35 18.60
C LEU A 98 14.48 -7.87 18.57
N VAL A 99 15.73 -8.33 18.58
CA VAL A 99 16.05 -9.77 18.71
C VAL A 99 15.51 -10.33 20.01
N ARG A 100 15.68 -9.63 21.13
CA ARG A 100 15.09 -10.03 22.43
C ARG A 100 13.57 -10.06 22.37
N ALA A 101 12.96 -9.06 21.76
CA ALA A 101 11.52 -9.05 21.56
C ALA A 101 11.06 -10.22 20.67
N ALA A 102 11.79 -10.55 19.59
CA ALA A 102 11.48 -11.67 18.72
C ALA A 102 11.54 -13.02 19.48
N HIS A 103 12.57 -13.25 20.27
CA HIS A 103 12.68 -14.47 21.12
C HIS A 103 11.50 -14.60 22.09
N HIS A 104 10.98 -13.48 22.59
CA HIS A 104 9.83 -13.48 23.50
C HIS A 104 8.49 -13.62 22.76
N ASN A 105 8.32 -12.88 21.67
CA ASN A 105 7.03 -12.72 20.99
C ASN A 105 6.72 -13.84 20.00
N LEU A 106 7.71 -14.25 19.15
CA LEU A 106 7.44 -15.19 18.06
C LEU A 106 6.86 -16.54 18.54
N PRO A 107 7.33 -17.15 19.64
CA PRO A 107 6.72 -18.37 20.16
C PRO A 107 5.27 -18.20 20.66
N ARG A 108 4.83 -16.96 20.92
CA ARG A 108 3.47 -16.65 21.37
C ARG A 108 2.52 -16.32 20.21
N LEU A 109 3.09 -15.88 19.08
CA LEU A 109 2.36 -15.39 17.92
C LEU A 109 2.28 -16.42 16.79
N LEU A 110 3.20 -17.37 16.76
CA LEU A 110 3.25 -18.42 15.75
C LEU A 110 2.71 -19.74 16.29
N PRO A 111 2.06 -20.57 15.45
CA PRO A 111 1.75 -21.94 15.81
C PRO A 111 3.02 -22.70 16.20
N ALA A 112 2.94 -23.58 17.17
CA ALA A 112 4.05 -24.45 17.52
C ALA A 112 4.35 -25.43 16.37
N GLU A 113 5.62 -25.84 16.23
CA GLU A 113 6.03 -26.80 15.18
C GLU A 113 5.25 -28.12 15.30
N ALA A 114 4.99 -28.57 16.52
CA ALA A 114 4.18 -29.77 16.79
C ALA A 114 2.73 -29.66 16.29
N ASP A 115 2.22 -28.44 16.15
CA ASP A 115 0.86 -28.13 15.63
C ASP A 115 0.88 -27.75 14.14
N GLY A 116 1.97 -28.07 13.43
CA GLY A 116 2.14 -27.78 12.01
C GLY A 116 2.63 -26.35 11.71
N GLY A 117 3.13 -25.64 12.72
CA GLY A 117 3.81 -24.36 12.55
C GLY A 117 5.20 -24.49 11.92
N PRO A 118 5.82 -23.36 11.54
CA PRO A 118 7.16 -23.37 10.95
C PRO A 118 8.24 -23.67 12.00
N CYS A 119 9.33 -24.34 11.57
CA CYS A 119 10.57 -24.35 12.32
C CYS A 119 11.23 -22.97 12.21
N VAL A 120 11.30 -22.23 13.30
CA VAL A 120 11.77 -20.84 13.33
C VAL A 120 13.18 -20.75 13.86
N THR A 121 14.04 -20.07 13.10
CA THR A 121 15.39 -19.68 13.52
C THR A 121 15.46 -18.16 13.70
N ILE A 122 15.95 -17.68 14.84
CA ILE A 122 16.19 -16.25 15.08
C ILE A 122 17.70 -16.03 15.08
N VAL A 123 18.14 -15.10 14.23
CA VAL A 123 19.55 -14.73 14.04
C VAL A 123 19.77 -13.28 14.46
N HIS A 124 20.68 -13.06 15.40
CA HIS A 124 21.16 -11.72 15.73
C HIS A 124 22.33 -11.37 14.82
N GLY A 125 22.12 -10.48 13.84
CA GLY A 125 23.17 -10.13 12.90
C GLY A 125 22.68 -9.29 11.73
N ASP A 126 23.61 -8.96 10.85
CA ASP A 126 23.32 -8.29 9.57
C ASP A 126 22.73 -9.28 8.56
N GLY A 127 21.53 -8.97 8.02
CA GLY A 127 20.84 -9.84 7.08
C GLY A 127 21.60 -10.07 5.78
N THR A 128 22.37 -9.09 5.32
CA THR A 128 23.20 -9.21 4.09
C THR A 128 24.35 -10.18 4.33
N ALA A 129 25.07 -10.02 5.42
CA ALA A 129 26.15 -10.93 5.78
C ALA A 129 25.65 -12.35 6.05
N TRP A 130 24.48 -12.48 6.65
CA TRP A 130 23.86 -13.78 6.88
C TRP A 130 23.53 -14.50 5.58
N ILE A 131 22.85 -13.85 4.63
CA ILE A 131 22.47 -14.51 3.37
C ILE A 131 23.68 -14.83 2.49
N GLU A 132 24.72 -13.98 2.51
CA GLU A 132 25.96 -14.22 1.78
C GLU A 132 26.68 -15.50 2.24
N ALA A 133 26.51 -15.87 3.50
CA ALA A 133 27.10 -17.08 4.08
C ALA A 133 26.25 -18.35 3.84
N GLN A 134 25.06 -18.27 3.24
CA GLN A 134 24.20 -19.41 2.96
C GLN A 134 24.60 -20.08 1.64
N ASN A 135 24.46 -21.41 1.60
CA ASN A 135 24.66 -22.20 0.38
C ASN A 135 23.31 -22.69 -0.20
N ASP A 136 22.27 -22.74 0.61
CA ASP A 136 20.96 -23.23 0.21
C ASP A 136 20.17 -22.13 -0.50
N VAL A 137 19.37 -22.55 -1.50
CA VAL A 137 18.42 -21.68 -2.16
C VAL A 137 17.12 -21.66 -1.37
N LEU A 138 16.65 -20.48 -0.98
CA LEU A 138 15.39 -20.26 -0.31
C LEU A 138 14.24 -20.09 -1.33
N ASP A 139 13.02 -20.44 -0.92
CA ASP A 139 11.85 -20.16 -1.76
C ASP A 139 11.49 -18.66 -1.73
N LEU A 140 11.74 -18.00 -0.60
CA LEU A 140 11.50 -16.57 -0.45
C LEU A 140 12.58 -15.86 0.37
N LEU A 141 13.09 -14.76 -0.15
CA LEU A 141 13.75 -13.71 0.63
C LEU A 141 12.82 -12.52 0.76
N PHE A 142 12.61 -12.05 1.98
CA PHE A 142 11.85 -10.84 2.28
C PHE A 142 12.78 -9.76 2.83
N LEU A 143 12.58 -8.50 2.38
CA LEU A 143 13.31 -7.33 2.84
C LEU A 143 12.36 -6.14 3.00
N ASP A 144 12.49 -5.42 4.11
CA ASP A 144 11.90 -4.11 4.38
C ASP A 144 13.02 -3.09 4.64
N PRO A 145 13.70 -2.60 3.59
CA PRO A 145 14.84 -1.71 3.77
C PRO A 145 14.41 -0.38 4.37
N ALA A 146 15.08 0.00 5.46
CA ALA A 146 14.85 1.28 6.12
C ALA A 146 15.44 2.43 5.30
N ARG A 147 14.84 3.62 5.38
CA ARG A 147 15.42 4.83 4.81
C ARG A 147 16.67 5.24 5.61
N ARG A 148 17.72 5.67 4.92
CA ARG A 148 18.86 6.32 5.58
C ARG A 148 18.41 7.68 6.10
N ASP A 149 18.31 7.83 7.41
CA ASP A 149 18.03 9.13 8.02
C ASP A 149 19.25 10.04 7.87
N GLY A 150 19.14 11.16 7.19
CA GLY A 150 20.25 12.11 7.17
C GLY A 150 20.12 13.35 6.27
N THR A 151 19.23 13.39 5.27
CA THR A 151 19.30 14.49 4.30
C THR A 151 18.03 15.34 4.15
N GLY A 152 16.96 15.07 4.85
CA GLY A 152 15.71 15.87 4.76
C GLY A 152 15.11 15.98 3.35
N ARG A 153 15.61 15.24 2.36
CA ARG A 153 15.08 15.23 0.99
C ARG A 153 13.74 14.54 0.92
N LYS A 154 12.78 15.16 0.27
CA LYS A 154 11.41 14.61 0.08
C LYS A 154 11.35 13.44 -0.90
N THR A 155 12.35 13.26 -1.75
CA THR A 155 12.40 12.19 -2.76
C THR A 155 13.19 11.02 -2.20
N VAL A 156 12.58 9.86 -2.11
CA VAL A 156 13.22 8.62 -1.68
C VAL A 156 13.59 7.85 -2.93
N ALA A 157 14.91 7.68 -3.16
CA ALA A 157 15.41 6.76 -4.17
C ALA A 157 15.70 5.40 -3.53
N LEU A 158 15.74 4.33 -4.34
CA LEU A 158 16.07 2.98 -3.87
C LEU A 158 17.48 2.95 -3.26
N ALA A 159 18.41 3.69 -3.86
CA ALA A 159 19.79 3.86 -3.37
C ALA A 159 19.89 4.55 -1.99
N ASP A 160 18.84 5.25 -1.54
CA ASP A 160 18.78 5.89 -0.22
C ASP A 160 18.31 4.91 0.88
N CYS A 161 18.08 3.65 0.55
CA CYS A 161 17.65 2.62 1.48
C CYS A 161 18.83 1.86 2.12
N THR A 162 18.59 1.29 3.29
CA THR A 162 19.54 0.38 3.97
C THR A 162 18.78 -0.88 4.39
N PRO A 163 19.18 -2.07 3.93
CA PRO A 163 20.29 -2.33 2.99
C PRO A 163 20.04 -1.73 1.58
N ASP A 164 21.12 -1.51 0.82
CA ASP A 164 21.08 -1.04 -0.56
C ASP A 164 20.61 -2.20 -1.48
N VAL A 165 19.31 -2.22 -1.74
CA VAL A 165 18.64 -3.33 -2.47
C VAL A 165 19.14 -3.43 -3.91
N GLU A 166 19.41 -2.30 -4.57
CA GLU A 166 19.87 -2.29 -5.97
C GLU A 166 21.23 -2.99 -6.08
N ARG A 167 22.17 -2.61 -5.22
CA ARG A 167 23.50 -3.23 -5.18
C ARG A 167 23.45 -4.71 -4.79
N LEU A 168 22.55 -5.09 -3.90
CA LEU A 168 22.46 -6.46 -3.38
C LEU A 168 21.67 -7.41 -4.29
N MET A 169 20.84 -6.89 -5.19
CA MET A 169 19.90 -7.68 -5.98
C MET A 169 20.56 -8.85 -6.74
N PRO A 170 21.73 -8.71 -7.38
CA PRO A 170 22.36 -9.85 -8.05
C PRO A 170 22.71 -10.99 -7.09
N MET A 171 23.09 -10.68 -5.85
CA MET A 171 23.37 -11.68 -4.82
C MET A 171 22.07 -12.29 -4.30
N LEU A 172 21.06 -11.48 -3.95
CA LEU A 172 19.78 -11.95 -3.42
C LEU A 172 19.09 -12.92 -4.40
N ARG A 173 19.12 -12.64 -5.71
CA ARG A 173 18.53 -13.50 -6.74
C ARG A 173 19.19 -14.87 -6.86
N ARG A 174 20.48 -15.00 -6.51
CA ARG A 174 21.16 -16.30 -6.50
C ARG A 174 20.77 -17.18 -5.31
N HIS A 175 20.29 -16.57 -4.22
CA HIS A 175 19.98 -17.26 -2.97
C HIS A 175 18.49 -17.53 -2.77
N ALA A 176 17.62 -17.09 -3.69
CA ALA A 176 16.19 -17.36 -3.55
C ALA A 176 15.50 -17.50 -4.90
N ARG A 177 14.37 -18.23 -4.92
CA ARG A 177 13.45 -18.32 -6.06
C ARG A 177 12.68 -17.03 -6.25
N HIS A 178 12.27 -16.41 -5.14
CA HIS A 178 11.59 -15.13 -5.13
C HIS A 178 12.23 -14.18 -4.12
N VAL A 179 12.44 -12.94 -4.52
CA VAL A 179 12.84 -11.85 -3.62
C VAL A 179 11.66 -10.88 -3.53
N MET A 180 11.11 -10.68 -2.35
CA MET A 180 10.06 -9.72 -2.10
C MET A 180 10.62 -8.52 -1.34
N VAL A 181 10.51 -7.33 -1.93
CA VAL A 181 10.99 -6.09 -1.33
C VAL A 181 9.80 -5.19 -0.99
N LYS A 182 9.65 -4.86 0.28
CA LYS A 182 8.69 -3.86 0.73
C LYS A 182 9.31 -2.48 0.66
N LEU A 183 8.59 -1.53 0.11
CA LEU A 183 9.07 -0.17 -0.12
C LEU A 183 8.08 0.86 0.43
N SER A 184 8.61 2.02 0.79
CA SER A 184 7.79 3.17 1.22
C SER A 184 6.83 3.61 0.10
N PRO A 185 5.57 3.98 0.41
CA PRO A 185 4.66 4.55 -0.58
C PRO A 185 5.13 5.89 -1.17
N MET A 186 6.15 6.51 -0.60
CA MET A 186 6.75 7.74 -1.15
C MET A 186 7.71 7.49 -2.32
N LEU A 187 8.12 6.25 -2.56
CA LEU A 187 9.08 5.88 -3.60
C LEU A 187 8.42 5.96 -4.99
N ASP A 188 9.17 6.39 -6.01
CA ASP A 188 8.72 6.35 -7.40
C ASP A 188 8.75 4.91 -7.91
N ILE A 189 7.56 4.37 -8.25
CA ILE A 189 7.41 2.99 -8.70
C ILE A 189 8.19 2.75 -10.00
N SER A 190 8.09 3.68 -10.96
CA SER A 190 8.73 3.53 -12.27
C SER A 190 10.25 3.58 -12.16
N ALA A 191 10.77 4.39 -11.25
CA ALA A 191 12.20 4.43 -10.96
C ALA A 191 12.67 3.11 -10.33
N ALA A 192 11.92 2.58 -9.36
CA ALA A 192 12.25 1.33 -8.70
C ALA A 192 12.21 0.12 -9.66
N VAL A 193 11.19 0.03 -10.52
CA VAL A 193 11.08 -1.04 -11.53
C VAL A 193 12.22 -0.97 -12.56
N ARG A 194 12.63 0.23 -12.96
CA ARG A 194 13.79 0.38 -13.88
C ARG A 194 15.14 0.04 -13.22
N ALA A 195 15.27 0.27 -11.92
CA ALA A 195 16.52 0.02 -11.20
C ALA A 195 16.73 -1.47 -10.85
N LEU A 196 15.64 -2.25 -10.75
CA LEU A 196 15.69 -3.64 -10.32
C LEU A 196 15.43 -4.59 -11.52
N PRO A 197 16.36 -5.50 -11.83
CA PRO A 197 16.14 -6.49 -12.89
C PRO A 197 15.13 -7.55 -12.48
N ALA A 198 14.48 -8.17 -13.45
CA ALA A 198 13.58 -9.32 -13.30
C ALA A 198 12.41 -9.11 -12.31
N VAL A 199 11.91 -7.87 -12.20
CA VAL A 199 10.66 -7.59 -11.50
C VAL A 199 9.52 -8.28 -12.26
N THR A 200 8.79 -9.16 -11.58
CA THR A 200 7.64 -9.88 -12.14
C THR A 200 6.32 -9.30 -11.68
N GLU A 201 6.28 -8.72 -10.48
CA GLU A 201 5.07 -8.16 -9.91
C GLU A 201 5.35 -6.85 -9.16
N VAL A 202 4.43 -5.92 -9.34
CA VAL A 202 4.39 -4.64 -8.63
C VAL A 202 3.08 -4.58 -7.87
N HIS A 203 3.13 -4.43 -6.54
CA HIS A 203 1.93 -4.30 -5.72
C HIS A 203 1.86 -2.93 -5.09
N VAL A 204 0.71 -2.29 -5.22
CA VAL A 204 0.35 -1.05 -4.53
C VAL A 204 -0.71 -1.38 -3.49
N VAL A 205 -0.33 -1.32 -2.21
CA VAL A 205 -1.19 -1.73 -1.10
C VAL A 205 -1.72 -0.51 -0.38
N GLY A 206 -3.04 -0.37 -0.37
CA GLY A 206 -3.79 0.69 0.30
C GLY A 206 -4.70 0.14 1.39
N ASP A 207 -5.05 1.01 2.32
CA ASP A 207 -6.06 0.78 3.34
C ASP A 207 -6.63 2.11 3.79
N GLY A 208 -7.98 2.20 3.88
CA GLY A 208 -8.66 3.41 4.33
C GLY A 208 -8.42 4.65 3.45
N ASN A 209 -8.30 4.47 2.13
CA ASN A 209 -7.97 5.52 1.16
C ASN A 209 -6.58 6.15 1.36
N GLU A 210 -5.65 5.38 1.90
CA GLU A 210 -4.24 5.75 2.04
C GLU A 210 -3.37 4.65 1.44
N CYS A 211 -2.37 5.01 0.61
CA CYS A 211 -1.36 4.05 0.17
C CYS A 211 -0.41 3.74 1.33
N LYS A 212 -0.36 2.49 1.76
CA LYS A 212 0.42 2.05 2.93
C LYS A 212 1.82 1.62 2.56
N GLU A 213 1.96 0.84 1.48
CA GLU A 213 3.25 0.28 1.07
C GLU A 213 3.24 -0.11 -0.42
N LEU A 214 4.43 -0.27 -0.96
CA LEU A 214 4.68 -0.88 -2.25
C LEU A 214 5.41 -2.19 -2.03
N LEU A 215 5.10 -3.24 -2.85
CA LEU A 215 5.87 -4.46 -2.86
C LEU A 215 6.35 -4.71 -4.29
N LEU A 216 7.61 -5.11 -4.42
CA LEU A 216 8.16 -5.64 -5.66
C LEU A 216 8.49 -7.11 -5.46
N VAL A 217 8.04 -7.96 -6.37
CA VAL A 217 8.45 -9.36 -6.45
C VAL A 217 9.41 -9.50 -7.61
N ILE A 218 10.59 -10.03 -7.32
CA ILE A 218 11.69 -10.21 -8.25
C ILE A 218 11.95 -11.70 -8.41
N ARG A 219 12.08 -12.17 -9.64
CA ARG A 219 12.42 -13.57 -9.94
C ARG A 219 13.87 -13.85 -9.56
N GLY A 220 14.09 -14.94 -8.84
CA GLY A 220 15.42 -15.47 -8.56
C GLY A 220 16.10 -16.07 -9.80
N MET A 221 17.38 -16.33 -9.67
CA MET A 221 18.17 -17.06 -10.67
C MET A 221 18.24 -18.58 -10.37
N ALA A 222 17.74 -18.99 -9.21
CA ALA A 222 17.81 -20.37 -8.73
C ALA A 222 16.77 -21.32 -9.36
N ASP A 223 15.81 -20.80 -10.10
CA ASP A 223 14.91 -21.59 -10.95
C ASP A 223 15.58 -21.88 -12.30
N GLY A 224 16.75 -22.52 -12.27
CA GLY A 224 17.44 -22.90 -13.48
C GLY A 224 16.58 -23.81 -14.36
N ASP A 225 16.11 -23.30 -15.49
CA ASP A 225 15.99 -24.15 -16.68
C ASP A 225 17.36 -24.77 -16.90
N GLY A 226 17.44 -26.10 -16.77
CA GLY A 226 18.70 -26.86 -16.79
C GLY A 226 19.49 -26.79 -18.11
N ASN A 227 19.86 -25.60 -18.49
CA ASN A 227 20.77 -25.32 -19.58
C ASN A 227 21.91 -24.42 -19.05
N ASP A 228 22.83 -25.05 -18.28
CA ASP A 228 24.15 -24.53 -17.97
C ASP A 228 24.97 -24.34 -19.24
N SER A 229 24.65 -23.39 -20.07
CA SER A 229 25.58 -22.79 -21.00
C SER A 229 26.13 -21.52 -20.37
N ALA A 230 27.42 -21.55 -20.06
CA ALA A 230 28.20 -20.48 -19.45
C ALA A 230 28.37 -19.23 -20.36
N ASP A 231 27.33 -18.83 -21.05
CA ASP A 231 27.26 -17.58 -21.78
C ASP A 231 26.41 -16.56 -20.97
N ASN A 232 27.11 -15.75 -20.17
CA ASN A 232 26.61 -14.63 -19.36
C ASN A 232 26.05 -13.48 -20.23
N ASN A 233 25.50 -13.74 -21.39
CA ASN A 233 24.78 -12.84 -22.28
C ASN A 233 23.38 -13.38 -22.61
N ALA A 234 22.69 -14.02 -21.68
CA ALA A 234 21.25 -14.17 -21.82
C ALA A 234 20.65 -12.75 -21.85
N ASP A 235 20.29 -12.38 -23.06
CA ASP A 235 19.60 -11.14 -23.41
C ASP A 235 18.34 -11.02 -22.54
N ASP A 236 18.42 -10.26 -21.44
CA ASP A 236 17.29 -9.86 -20.56
C ASP A 236 16.32 -8.92 -21.33
N SER A 237 16.48 -8.84 -22.67
CA SER A 237 15.81 -7.91 -23.58
C SER A 237 14.36 -8.26 -23.90
N ALA A 238 13.87 -9.44 -23.49
CA ALA A 238 12.43 -9.74 -23.47
C ALA A 238 11.94 -9.89 -22.02
N ALA A 239 12.24 -8.90 -21.17
CA ALA A 239 11.67 -8.85 -19.84
C ALA A 239 10.14 -8.86 -19.98
N ASP A 240 9.49 -9.93 -19.52
CA ASP A 240 8.05 -10.01 -19.43
C ASP A 240 7.53 -8.76 -18.73
N ILE A 241 6.49 -8.13 -19.29
CA ILE A 241 5.87 -6.96 -18.66
C ILE A 241 5.39 -7.37 -17.27
N PRO A 242 5.85 -6.71 -16.19
CA PRO A 242 5.41 -7.05 -14.84
C PRO A 242 3.90 -6.99 -14.71
N THR A 243 3.33 -7.78 -13.81
CA THR A 243 1.94 -7.64 -13.42
C THR A 243 1.79 -6.61 -12.32
N LEU A 244 0.90 -5.63 -12.53
CA LEU A 244 0.54 -4.63 -11.54
C LEU A 244 -0.69 -5.11 -10.74
N TYR A 245 -0.54 -5.16 -9.43
CA TYR A 245 -1.62 -5.42 -8.48
C TYR A 245 -1.90 -4.17 -7.66
N VAL A 246 -3.16 -3.75 -7.61
CA VAL A 246 -3.61 -2.68 -6.72
C VAL A 246 -4.61 -3.26 -5.74
N ALA A 247 -4.29 -3.19 -4.45
CA ALA A 247 -5.10 -3.73 -3.37
C ALA A 247 -5.47 -2.61 -2.40
N ASP A 248 -6.77 -2.37 -2.16
CA ASP A 248 -7.25 -1.35 -1.24
C ASP A 248 -8.59 -1.76 -0.61
N GLY A 249 -8.64 -1.92 0.70
CA GLY A 249 -9.88 -2.18 1.45
C GLY A 249 -10.70 -3.38 0.95
N GLY A 250 -10.08 -4.45 0.47
CA GLY A 250 -10.74 -5.62 -0.12
C GLY A 250 -10.96 -5.54 -1.63
N GLN A 251 -10.84 -4.38 -2.24
CA GLN A 251 -10.83 -4.23 -3.69
C GLN A 251 -9.49 -4.68 -4.27
N ARG A 252 -9.51 -5.31 -5.43
CA ARG A 252 -8.32 -5.83 -6.13
C ARG A 252 -8.40 -5.49 -7.61
N LEU A 253 -7.32 -4.93 -8.16
CA LEU A 253 -7.10 -4.80 -9.59
C LEU A 253 -5.86 -5.61 -9.96
N THR A 254 -5.91 -6.27 -11.11
CA THR A 254 -4.78 -6.99 -11.69
C THR A 254 -4.71 -6.66 -13.18
N LEU A 255 -3.57 -6.13 -13.63
CA LEU A 255 -3.41 -5.65 -15.00
C LEU A 255 -1.92 -5.65 -15.38
N PRO A 256 -1.58 -5.60 -16.68
CA PRO A 256 -0.21 -5.38 -17.11
C PRO A 256 0.33 -4.04 -16.59
N TYR A 257 1.60 -3.99 -16.21
CA TYR A 257 2.22 -2.78 -15.66
C TYR A 257 2.22 -1.60 -16.64
N ASP A 258 2.22 -1.86 -17.93
CA ASP A 258 2.17 -0.86 -19.00
C ASP A 258 0.75 -0.44 -19.40
N ALA A 259 -0.30 -0.96 -18.75
CA ALA A 259 -1.70 -0.68 -19.09
C ALA A 259 -2.04 0.82 -19.13
N GLU A 260 -1.44 1.64 -18.27
CA GLU A 260 -1.59 3.10 -18.32
C GLU A 260 -1.02 3.70 -19.60
N ALA A 261 0.13 3.19 -20.07
CA ALA A 261 0.77 3.69 -21.29
C ALA A 261 -0.06 3.39 -22.54
N GLN A 262 -0.77 2.26 -22.54
CA GLN A 262 -1.63 1.82 -23.66
C GLN A 262 -3.03 2.44 -23.62
N SER A 263 -3.38 3.17 -22.56
CA SER A 263 -4.72 3.73 -22.36
C SER A 263 -4.81 5.16 -22.84
N VAL A 264 -6.00 5.54 -23.37
CA VAL A 264 -6.33 6.90 -23.77
C VAL A 264 -7.53 7.38 -22.94
N ALA A 265 -7.38 8.55 -22.31
CA ALA A 265 -8.46 9.16 -21.55
C ALA A 265 -9.28 10.13 -22.42
N THR A 266 -10.57 10.16 -22.17
CA THR A 266 -11.50 11.19 -22.67
C THR A 266 -11.68 12.28 -21.62
N THR A 267 -12.20 13.44 -22.04
CA THR A 267 -12.38 14.60 -21.15
C THR A 267 -13.76 15.21 -21.37
N ALA A 268 -14.51 15.39 -20.26
CA ALA A 268 -15.80 16.09 -20.28
C ALA A 268 -15.60 17.60 -20.09
N ALA A 269 -16.43 18.39 -20.77
CA ALA A 269 -16.46 19.84 -20.59
C ALA A 269 -17.01 20.24 -19.19
N ARG A 270 -17.92 19.44 -18.63
CA ARG A 270 -18.58 19.68 -17.34
C ARG A 270 -18.83 18.37 -16.59
N PRO A 271 -18.97 18.42 -15.25
CA PRO A 271 -19.42 17.26 -14.49
C PRO A 271 -20.81 16.78 -14.97
N ALA A 272 -20.95 15.46 -15.11
CA ALA A 272 -22.20 14.76 -15.41
C ALA A 272 -22.91 14.37 -14.09
N THR A 273 -23.86 13.42 -14.15
CA THR A 273 -24.68 12.98 -13.01
C THR A 273 -23.87 12.39 -11.85
N TYR A 274 -22.78 11.67 -12.17
CA TYR A 274 -21.92 11.03 -11.16
C TYR A 274 -20.48 11.53 -11.26
N LEU A 275 -19.85 11.68 -10.09
CA LEU A 275 -18.44 12.02 -9.95
C LEU A 275 -17.71 10.84 -9.30
N TYR A 276 -16.51 10.53 -9.81
CA TYR A 276 -15.69 9.42 -9.35
C TYR A 276 -14.31 9.93 -8.94
N GLU A 277 -13.85 9.47 -7.79
CA GLU A 277 -12.52 9.75 -7.29
C GLU A 277 -11.82 8.41 -6.98
N PRO A 278 -10.76 8.04 -7.74
CA PRO A 278 -10.00 6.83 -7.50
C PRO A 278 -9.39 6.80 -6.10
N SER A 279 -9.20 5.62 -5.56
CA SER A 279 -8.54 5.44 -4.27
C SER A 279 -7.07 5.88 -4.31
N ALA A 280 -6.49 6.12 -3.14
CA ALA A 280 -5.09 6.52 -3.04
C ALA A 280 -4.14 5.47 -3.63
N ALA A 281 -4.48 4.18 -3.56
CA ALA A 281 -3.69 3.11 -4.16
C ALA A 281 -3.73 3.16 -5.69
N VAL A 282 -4.91 3.38 -6.29
CA VAL A 282 -5.07 3.56 -7.76
C VAL A 282 -4.31 4.80 -8.25
N LEU A 283 -4.40 5.90 -7.50
CA LEU A 283 -3.67 7.12 -7.82
C LEU A 283 -2.15 6.92 -7.70
N LYS A 284 -1.70 6.19 -6.68
CA LYS A 284 -0.29 5.85 -6.50
C LYS A 284 0.24 4.93 -7.61
N ALA A 285 -0.60 4.02 -8.09
CA ALA A 285 -0.29 3.14 -9.24
C ALA A 285 -0.17 3.93 -10.56
N GLY A 286 -0.58 5.19 -10.60
CA GLY A 286 -0.49 6.04 -11.80
C GLY A 286 -1.54 5.75 -12.86
N LEU A 287 -2.63 5.07 -12.53
CA LEU A 287 -3.65 4.57 -13.47
C LEU A 287 -4.67 5.65 -13.88
N PHE A 288 -4.20 6.77 -14.43
CA PHE A 288 -5.05 7.94 -14.69
C PHE A 288 -5.84 7.83 -16.00
N ARG A 289 -5.20 7.39 -17.09
CA ARG A 289 -5.85 7.17 -18.38
C ARG A 289 -6.57 5.82 -18.39
N TRP A 290 -5.98 4.82 -17.76
CA TRP A 290 -6.57 3.50 -17.65
C TRP A 290 -7.93 3.53 -16.96
N VAL A 291 -8.08 4.28 -15.85
CA VAL A 291 -9.38 4.46 -15.18
C VAL A 291 -10.43 5.03 -16.13
N SER A 292 -10.06 6.06 -16.91
CA SER A 292 -10.97 6.64 -17.91
C SER A 292 -11.41 5.62 -18.96
N ALA A 293 -10.44 4.95 -19.59
CA ALA A 293 -10.68 3.99 -20.66
C ALA A 293 -11.42 2.73 -20.19
N HIS A 294 -10.99 2.15 -19.06
CA HIS A 294 -11.52 0.90 -18.56
C HIS A 294 -12.96 1.01 -18.04
N TYR A 295 -13.26 2.10 -17.32
CA TYR A 295 -14.60 2.32 -16.75
C TYR A 295 -15.52 3.13 -17.66
N GLY A 296 -15.03 3.64 -18.80
CA GLY A 296 -15.77 4.53 -19.69
C GLY A 296 -16.16 5.83 -19.00
N LEU A 297 -15.22 6.43 -18.28
CA LEU A 297 -15.39 7.67 -17.52
C LEU A 297 -14.61 8.81 -18.19
N ASP A 298 -15.18 10.00 -18.25
CA ASP A 298 -14.50 11.19 -18.73
C ASP A 298 -13.77 11.92 -17.60
N LYS A 299 -12.54 12.36 -17.83
CA LYS A 299 -11.82 13.24 -16.90
C LYS A 299 -12.39 14.65 -16.95
N LEU A 300 -12.44 15.36 -15.82
CA LEU A 300 -12.83 16.76 -15.78
C LEU A 300 -11.73 17.70 -16.30
N HIS A 301 -10.48 17.25 -16.29
CA HIS A 301 -9.33 17.97 -16.82
C HIS A 301 -8.16 16.97 -16.98
N PRO A 302 -7.27 17.12 -17.96
CA PRO A 302 -6.12 16.20 -18.13
C PRO A 302 -5.29 15.98 -16.88
N LEU A 303 -5.09 17.00 -16.05
CA LEU A 303 -4.31 16.95 -14.80
C LEU A 303 -5.16 16.71 -13.55
N THR A 304 -6.48 16.64 -13.66
CA THR A 304 -7.36 16.29 -12.54
C THR A 304 -7.61 14.78 -12.51
N HIS A 305 -7.62 14.21 -11.31
CA HIS A 305 -7.98 12.81 -11.08
C HIS A 305 -9.42 12.69 -10.55
N LEU A 306 -10.32 13.52 -11.08
CA LEU A 306 -11.77 13.40 -10.93
C LEU A 306 -12.34 13.01 -12.28
N TYR A 307 -13.27 12.06 -12.26
CA TYR A 307 -13.91 11.50 -13.45
C TYR A 307 -15.41 11.63 -13.31
N THR A 308 -16.12 11.58 -14.45
CA THR A 308 -17.57 11.77 -14.47
C THR A 308 -18.23 10.87 -15.52
N ALA A 309 -19.52 10.55 -15.28
CA ALA A 309 -20.40 9.88 -16.24
C ALA A 309 -21.86 10.16 -15.89
N ASP A 310 -22.76 10.02 -16.87
CA ASP A 310 -24.21 10.13 -16.65
C ASP A 310 -24.81 8.86 -16.04
N ARG A 311 -24.15 7.71 -16.21
CA ARG A 311 -24.56 6.43 -15.63
C ARG A 311 -23.73 6.09 -14.39
N LEU A 312 -24.37 5.40 -13.46
CA LEU A 312 -23.62 4.82 -12.33
C LEU A 312 -22.73 3.68 -12.83
N VAL A 313 -21.44 3.75 -12.48
CA VAL A 313 -20.44 2.69 -12.72
C VAL A 313 -20.05 2.05 -11.41
N ALA A 314 -20.37 0.76 -11.27
CA ALA A 314 -20.06 -0.05 -10.08
C ALA A 314 -19.70 -1.48 -10.54
N PRO A 315 -18.70 -2.14 -9.88
CA PRO A 315 -17.85 -1.57 -8.85
C PRO A 315 -16.84 -0.55 -9.40
N PHE A 316 -16.45 0.42 -8.58
CA PHE A 316 -15.41 1.41 -8.89
C PHE A 316 -14.33 1.39 -7.80
N PRO A 317 -13.02 1.36 -8.13
CA PRO A 317 -11.94 1.31 -7.16
C PRO A 317 -11.64 2.68 -6.55
N GLY A 318 -12.57 3.18 -5.74
CA GLY A 318 -12.52 4.50 -5.15
C GLY A 318 -13.84 4.92 -4.55
N ARG A 319 -14.11 6.23 -4.58
CA ARG A 319 -15.34 6.83 -4.07
C ARG A 319 -16.21 7.31 -5.22
N THR A 320 -17.50 7.07 -5.13
CA THR A 320 -18.51 7.53 -6.09
C THR A 320 -19.45 8.51 -5.40
N PHE A 321 -19.82 9.56 -6.14
CA PHE A 321 -20.68 10.62 -5.66
C PHE A 321 -21.76 10.95 -6.70
N ALA A 322 -22.98 11.25 -6.24
CA ALA A 322 -24.01 11.88 -7.06
C ALA A 322 -23.79 13.41 -7.04
N VAL A 323 -23.76 14.03 -8.20
CA VAL A 323 -23.60 15.48 -8.36
C VAL A 323 -24.94 16.17 -8.11
N GLU A 324 -24.99 17.05 -7.12
CA GLU A 324 -26.19 17.85 -6.77
C GLU A 324 -26.14 19.26 -7.38
N GLY A 325 -24.93 19.75 -7.69
CA GLY A 325 -24.77 21.07 -8.30
C GLY A 325 -23.33 21.39 -8.66
N VAL A 326 -23.18 22.26 -9.63
CA VAL A 326 -21.88 22.79 -10.08
C VAL A 326 -21.93 24.31 -10.00
N HIS A 327 -21.05 24.88 -9.20
CA HIS A 327 -21.05 26.30 -8.82
C HIS A 327 -19.70 26.94 -9.14
N GLY A 328 -19.72 28.25 -9.38
CA GLY A 328 -18.50 29.05 -9.49
C GLY A 328 -17.97 29.52 -8.15
N PHE A 329 -16.89 30.30 -8.17
CA PHE A 329 -16.25 30.90 -6.98
C PHE A 329 -16.68 32.35 -6.73
N GLY A 330 -17.82 32.81 -7.32
CA GLY A 330 -18.38 34.13 -7.08
C GLY A 330 -18.74 34.32 -5.60
N LYS A 331 -18.37 35.47 -5.01
CA LYS A 331 -18.61 35.74 -3.56
C LYS A 331 -20.08 35.56 -3.14
N ARG A 332 -21.03 35.98 -4.02
CA ARG A 332 -22.47 35.86 -3.74
C ARG A 332 -22.91 34.40 -3.79
N GLU A 333 -22.48 33.66 -4.79
CA GLU A 333 -22.82 32.25 -5.01
C GLU A 333 -22.31 31.37 -3.87
N VAL A 334 -21.01 31.50 -3.53
CA VAL A 334 -20.43 30.77 -2.37
C VAL A 334 -21.14 31.10 -1.06
N ARG A 335 -21.50 32.38 -0.84
CA ARG A 335 -22.21 32.76 0.39
C ARG A 335 -23.62 32.13 0.46
N GLN A 336 -24.33 32.06 -0.64
CA GLN A 336 -25.63 31.39 -0.73
C GLN A 336 -25.50 29.90 -0.47
N LEU A 337 -24.49 29.27 -1.07
CA LEU A 337 -24.22 27.85 -0.90
C LEU A 337 -23.89 27.49 0.56
N VAL A 338 -23.02 28.27 1.20
CA VAL A 338 -22.68 28.07 2.63
C VAL A 338 -23.88 28.34 3.55
N ALA A 339 -24.73 29.32 3.21
CA ALA A 339 -25.93 29.56 3.99
C ALA A 339 -26.92 28.39 3.93
N ALA A 340 -27.01 27.70 2.79
CA ALA A 340 -27.84 26.51 2.62
C ALA A 340 -27.19 25.26 3.22
N MET A 341 -25.85 25.14 3.12
CA MET A 341 -25.07 23.97 3.56
C MET A 341 -23.83 24.43 4.37
N PRO A 342 -23.99 24.75 5.68
CA PRO A 342 -22.90 25.31 6.49
C PRO A 342 -21.84 24.27 6.92
N GLN A 343 -22.03 23.02 6.54
CA GLN A 343 -21.14 21.91 6.87
C GLN A 343 -20.96 21.01 5.65
N ALA A 344 -19.70 20.71 5.28
CA ALA A 344 -19.38 19.79 4.18
C ALA A 344 -17.91 19.33 4.26
N ASN A 345 -17.66 18.16 3.69
CA ASN A 345 -16.33 17.61 3.47
C ASN A 345 -15.70 18.28 2.23
N LEU A 346 -14.80 19.25 2.43
CA LEU A 346 -14.19 19.98 1.33
C LEU A 346 -12.88 19.31 0.86
N ALA A 347 -12.85 18.91 -0.40
CA ALA A 347 -11.67 18.39 -1.09
C ALA A 347 -11.21 19.33 -2.21
N VAL A 348 -9.93 19.36 -2.48
CA VAL A 348 -9.30 20.14 -3.54
C VAL A 348 -8.58 19.20 -4.50
N ARG A 349 -8.86 19.32 -5.81
CA ARG A 349 -8.20 18.52 -6.85
C ARG A 349 -7.83 19.42 -8.02
N HIS A 350 -6.53 19.54 -8.29
CA HIS A 350 -6.01 20.43 -9.35
C HIS A 350 -6.57 21.85 -9.22
N PHE A 351 -6.39 22.49 -8.08
CA PHE A 351 -6.90 23.82 -7.76
C PHE A 351 -5.82 24.65 -7.04
N PRO A 352 -5.70 25.96 -7.29
CA PRO A 352 -4.58 26.76 -6.81
C PRO A 352 -4.59 27.04 -5.29
N THR A 353 -5.74 26.86 -4.62
CA THR A 353 -5.88 27.19 -3.19
C THR A 353 -6.08 25.91 -2.36
N PRO A 354 -5.31 25.69 -1.27
CA PRO A 354 -5.48 24.54 -0.38
C PRO A 354 -6.87 24.48 0.27
N ALA A 355 -7.36 23.27 0.56
CA ALA A 355 -8.67 23.03 1.15
C ALA A 355 -8.87 23.79 2.47
N GLU A 356 -7.88 23.79 3.36
CA GLU A 356 -7.92 24.49 4.64
C GLU A 356 -8.09 26.00 4.48
N THR A 357 -7.45 26.60 3.50
CA THR A 357 -7.59 28.04 3.20
C THR A 357 -8.99 28.36 2.66
N LEU A 358 -9.53 27.50 1.77
CA LEU A 358 -10.90 27.66 1.28
C LEU A 358 -11.92 27.47 2.41
N ARG A 359 -11.74 26.47 3.26
CA ARG A 359 -12.62 26.19 4.40
C ARG A 359 -12.73 27.40 5.33
N ARG A 360 -11.59 27.99 5.71
CA ARG A 360 -11.55 29.24 6.53
C ARG A 360 -12.20 30.42 5.81
N ARG A 361 -11.90 30.61 4.52
CA ARG A 361 -12.48 31.70 3.72
C ARG A 361 -13.99 31.60 3.58
N PHE A 362 -14.52 30.39 3.49
CA PHE A 362 -15.95 30.12 3.36
C PHE A 362 -16.67 30.06 4.72
N HIS A 363 -15.95 30.02 5.83
CA HIS A 363 -16.49 29.71 7.17
C HIS A 363 -17.26 28.39 7.19
N LEU A 364 -16.79 27.39 6.40
CA LEU A 364 -17.40 26.08 6.26
C LEU A 364 -16.94 25.15 7.38
N ARG A 365 -17.88 24.52 8.10
CA ARG A 365 -17.58 23.47 9.07
C ARG A 365 -17.24 22.18 8.35
N ASP A 366 -16.32 21.40 8.92
CA ASP A 366 -15.93 20.10 8.37
C ASP A 366 -16.94 19.01 8.72
N GLY A 367 -17.12 18.02 7.82
CA GLY A 367 -17.99 16.86 8.01
C GLY A 367 -19.38 17.01 7.42
N GLY A 368 -20.32 16.15 7.86
CA GLY A 368 -21.66 16.03 7.29
C GLY A 368 -21.72 15.17 6.03
N ASP A 369 -22.89 15.12 5.37
CA ASP A 369 -23.17 14.20 4.28
C ASP A 369 -22.80 14.76 2.90
N HIS A 370 -22.54 16.07 2.80
CA HIS A 370 -22.16 16.71 1.56
C HIS A 370 -20.64 16.71 1.35
N TYR A 371 -20.23 16.52 0.10
CA TYR A 371 -18.85 16.60 -0.35
C TYR A 371 -18.72 17.71 -1.39
N TRP A 372 -17.80 18.62 -1.17
CA TRP A 372 -17.51 19.72 -2.08
C TRP A 372 -16.15 19.52 -2.70
N PHE A 373 -16.09 19.50 -4.03
CA PHE A 373 -14.83 19.38 -4.76
C PHE A 373 -14.52 20.70 -5.45
N ALA A 374 -13.45 21.38 -4.99
CA ALA A 374 -12.89 22.53 -5.69
C ALA A 374 -11.89 22.01 -6.73
N THR A 375 -12.15 22.28 -8.00
CA THR A 375 -11.34 21.77 -9.12
C THR A 375 -11.25 22.75 -10.29
N THR A 376 -10.32 22.48 -11.21
CA THR A 376 -10.23 23.15 -12.52
C THR A 376 -10.81 22.23 -13.59
N LEU A 377 -11.67 22.75 -14.45
CA LEU A 377 -12.28 22.04 -15.57
C LEU A 377 -11.39 22.11 -16.82
N ALA A 378 -11.76 21.36 -17.87
CA ALA A 378 -11.00 21.26 -19.13
C ALA A 378 -10.75 22.58 -19.81
N ASP A 379 -11.69 23.52 -19.69
CA ASP A 379 -11.62 24.89 -20.26
C ASP A 379 -10.78 25.88 -19.41
N GLY A 380 -10.16 25.37 -18.30
CA GLY A 380 -9.43 26.18 -17.35
C GLY A 380 -10.28 26.93 -16.32
N SER A 381 -11.61 26.85 -16.39
CA SER A 381 -12.49 27.46 -15.41
C SER A 381 -12.45 26.71 -14.07
N HIS A 382 -12.69 27.44 -13.00
CA HIS A 382 -12.76 26.88 -11.65
C HIS A 382 -14.21 26.52 -11.29
N ALA A 383 -14.41 25.31 -10.79
CA ALA A 383 -15.71 24.82 -10.35
C ALA A 383 -15.69 24.32 -8.91
N LEU A 384 -16.78 24.56 -8.20
CA LEU A 384 -17.11 23.96 -6.93
C LEU A 384 -18.27 22.98 -7.15
N ILE A 385 -17.94 21.67 -7.10
CA ILE A 385 -18.91 20.60 -7.36
C ILE A 385 -19.45 20.11 -6.03
N VAL A 386 -20.76 20.22 -5.85
CA VAL A 386 -21.48 19.76 -4.66
C VAL A 386 -22.03 18.37 -4.91
N CYS A 387 -21.76 17.44 -4.01
CA CYS A 387 -22.08 16.04 -4.19
C CYS A 387 -22.55 15.37 -2.90
N ARG A 388 -23.24 14.24 -3.03
CA ARG A 388 -23.45 13.21 -1.97
C ARG A 388 -22.73 11.95 -2.32
N LYS A 389 -22.15 11.30 -1.29
CA LYS A 389 -21.53 9.99 -1.48
C LYS A 389 -22.59 8.95 -1.82
N VAL A 390 -22.30 8.10 -2.82
CA VAL A 390 -23.15 6.95 -3.18
C VAL A 390 -22.64 5.72 -2.44
N ASP A 391 -23.52 5.08 -1.66
CA ASP A 391 -23.23 3.79 -1.02
C ASP A 391 -23.63 2.66 -1.96
N HIS A 392 -22.62 1.96 -2.50
CA HIS A 392 -22.84 0.83 -3.42
C HIS A 392 -23.56 -0.36 -2.78
N ALA A 393 -23.52 -0.51 -1.44
CA ALA A 393 -24.26 -1.57 -0.74
C ALA A 393 -25.79 -1.38 -0.78
N ALA A 394 -26.26 -0.15 -0.88
CA ALA A 394 -27.69 0.15 -0.94
C ALA A 394 -28.29 -0.04 -2.36
N THR A 395 -27.46 0.08 -3.39
CA THR A 395 -27.91 0.04 -4.80
C THR A 395 -28.07 -1.41 -5.32
N ALA A 396 -27.42 -2.39 -4.70
CA ALA A 396 -27.50 -3.80 -5.08
C ALA A 396 -28.84 -4.47 -4.69
N LEU A 397 -29.69 -3.82 -3.91
CA LEU A 397 -30.99 -4.35 -3.46
C LEU A 397 -32.17 -3.94 -4.36
N ASP A 398 -31.98 -3.03 -5.31
CA ASP A 398 -33.08 -2.51 -6.15
C ASP A 398 -33.16 -3.14 -7.56
N GLU A 399 -32.19 -4.00 -7.93
CA GLU A 399 -32.22 -4.79 -9.15
C GLU A 399 -32.71 -6.23 -8.89
N SER A 400 -33.89 -6.42 -8.31
CA SER A 400 -34.62 -7.68 -8.41
C SER A 400 -35.18 -7.80 -9.84
N PRO A 401 -34.85 -8.86 -10.61
CA PRO A 401 -35.38 -9.01 -11.93
C PRO A 401 -36.89 -9.22 -11.82
N GLN A 402 -37.67 -8.31 -12.35
CA GLN A 402 -39.08 -8.58 -12.65
C GLN A 402 -39.09 -9.76 -13.63
N ARG A 403 -39.52 -10.91 -13.14
CA ARG A 403 -39.81 -12.09 -13.98
C ARG A 403 -40.98 -11.77 -14.90
N PRO A 404 -40.91 -12.23 -16.17
CA PRO A 404 -42.00 -12.08 -17.14
C PRO A 404 -43.24 -12.91 -16.77
#